data_6b5ac70bf1c6bb590e08d01ae561d7e9
#
_entry.id   6b5ac70bf1c6bb590e08d01ae561d7e9
#
_cell.length_a   1.000
_cell.length_b   1.000
_cell.length_c   1.000
_cell.angle_alpha   90.00
_cell.angle_beta   90.00
_cell.angle_gamma   90.00
#
_symmetry.space_group_name_H-M   'P 1'
#
loop_
_entity.id
_entity.type
_entity.pdbx_description
1 polymer ?
#
loop_
_entity_poly.entity_id
_entity_poly.type
_entity_poly.pdbx_seq_one_letter_code
_entity_poly.pdbx_strand_id
1 'polypeptide(L)'
;DREVLRGFIGDHKTLLSWKMDGLTVVLTYYQGKLQKAVTRGNGVVGEVITNNVRVFDNIPLKIPYQGELTLRGEAIITYSEFEKINSQIEDVDAKYKNPRNLCSGSVRQLNNEITAKRHVRFYAFSLVKADGVDFENSRQKQMEWLKDQGFEVVEYRVVTGAELDDAMEYFATRIEQNDFPSDGLVALYDDIAYGESLGRTAKFPRNAFAFKWADEMVETTLEQIEWSPSRTGLINPVAIFTPVELEGSTVSRASVHNISIMRKLELGIGDRIRVYKANMIIPQIGENLTKSGVKDIPSTCPACGGKTVIEKVNDVEALYCRNPECPAKAIKGFTLFVSRDAMNIDGLSEATLEKFIARGFIKNFGDIFEIGKHKDEIIRMEGFGEKSYENLIESLKRAKKTELPRVLYALGIPNIGLANAKMICKELNYDMEKIRYASEEELAAIDGIGPVIAKSFVNYF
;
A
#
# COMPACT_ATOMS: atom_id res chain seq x y z
N ASP A 1 10.74 15.17 7.07
CA ASP A 1 11.47 16.42 7.31
C ASP A 1 10.72 17.27 8.35
N ARG A 2 11.45 17.70 9.42
CA ARG A 2 10.88 18.48 10.55
C ARG A 2 10.37 19.85 10.07
N GLU A 3 11.05 20.48 9.13
CA GLU A 3 10.64 21.80 8.61
C GLU A 3 9.35 21.74 7.79
N VAL A 4 9.12 20.67 7.07
CA VAL A 4 7.85 20.44 6.38
C VAL A 4 6.72 20.25 7.38
N LEU A 5 6.96 19.50 8.46
CA LEU A 5 6.00 19.35 9.56
C LEU A 5 5.72 20.70 10.24
N ARG A 6 6.74 21.53 10.50
CA ARG A 6 6.58 22.89 11.04
C ARG A 6 5.70 23.76 10.12
N GLY A 7 5.94 23.71 8.82
CA GLY A 7 5.13 24.41 7.83
C GLY A 7 3.69 23.93 7.77
N PHE A 8 3.46 22.63 7.92
CA PHE A 8 2.11 22.05 8.02
C PHE A 8 1.37 22.58 9.26
N ILE A 9 2.00 22.57 10.42
CA ILE A 9 1.39 23.03 11.68
C ILE A 9 1.15 24.54 11.66
N GLY A 10 2.16 25.33 11.28
CA GLY A 10 2.09 26.78 11.32
C GLY A 10 1.64 27.31 12.69
N ASP A 11 0.67 28.21 12.70
CA ASP A 11 0.07 28.77 13.92
C ASP A 11 -1.18 27.98 14.38
N HIS A 12 -1.51 26.89 13.72
CA HIS A 12 -2.67 26.08 14.04
C HIS A 12 -2.41 25.19 15.24
N LYS A 13 -3.34 25.20 16.18
CA LYS A 13 -3.36 24.23 17.27
C LYS A 13 -3.47 22.82 16.68
N THR A 14 -2.51 21.96 17.00
CA THR A 14 -2.35 20.65 16.39
C THR A 14 -2.09 19.59 17.46
N LEU A 15 -2.75 18.44 17.35
CA LEU A 15 -2.45 17.26 18.14
C LEU A 15 -1.28 16.54 17.50
N LEU A 16 -0.17 16.41 18.21
CA LEU A 16 0.98 15.62 17.84
C LEU A 16 1.00 14.35 18.68
N SER A 17 0.83 13.19 18.05
CA SER A 17 0.69 11.90 18.73
C SER A 17 1.65 10.86 18.21
N TRP A 18 1.88 9.79 18.97
CA TRP A 18 2.58 8.62 18.47
C TRP A 18 1.85 8.04 17.25
N LYS A 19 2.60 7.73 16.23
CA LYS A 19 2.14 6.88 15.12
C LYS A 19 2.41 5.43 15.50
N MET A 20 1.41 4.81 16.12
CA MET A 20 1.53 3.42 16.57
C MET A 20 1.56 2.48 15.36
N ASP A 21 2.34 1.42 15.47
CA ASP A 21 2.56 0.45 14.42
C ASP A 21 1.91 -0.90 14.76
N GLY A 22 0.74 -1.10 14.26
CA GLY A 22 -0.07 -2.30 14.45
C GLY A 22 -1.08 -2.48 13.32
N LEU A 23 -2.34 -2.59 13.68
CA LEU A 23 -3.44 -2.71 12.75
C LEU A 23 -4.55 -1.72 13.11
N THR A 24 -4.95 -0.91 12.14
CA THR A 24 -6.09 0.00 12.33
C THR A 24 -7.40 -0.77 12.42
N VAL A 25 -8.16 -0.52 13.48
CA VAL A 25 -9.47 -1.11 13.73
C VAL A 25 -10.51 -0.01 13.90
N VAL A 26 -11.67 -0.22 13.29
CA VAL A 26 -12.86 0.63 13.42
C VAL A 26 -13.85 -0.04 14.36
N LEU A 27 -14.21 0.63 15.45
CA LEU A 27 -15.17 0.14 16.43
C LEU A 27 -16.50 0.90 16.30
N THR A 28 -17.58 0.16 16.37
CA THR A 28 -18.95 0.71 16.45
C THR A 28 -19.63 0.24 17.72
N TYR A 29 -20.10 1.22 18.51
CA TYR A 29 -20.91 1.01 19.72
C TYR A 29 -22.32 1.52 19.48
N TYR A 30 -23.27 0.84 20.07
CA TYR A 30 -24.68 1.24 20.08
C TYR A 30 -25.33 0.86 21.40
N GLN A 31 -26.11 1.79 21.97
CA GLN A 31 -26.73 1.62 23.28
C GLN A 31 -25.75 1.18 24.37
N GLY A 32 -24.55 1.77 24.35
CA GLY A 32 -23.49 1.53 25.33
C GLY A 32 -22.73 0.21 25.18
N LYS A 33 -22.95 -0.55 24.11
CA LYS A 33 -22.30 -1.87 23.90
C LYS A 33 -21.52 -1.93 22.61
N LEU A 34 -20.37 -2.62 22.66
CA LEU A 34 -19.62 -2.95 21.45
C LEU A 34 -20.47 -3.80 20.52
N GLN A 35 -20.74 -3.30 19.33
CA GLN A 35 -21.57 -3.93 18.33
C GLN A 35 -20.77 -4.56 17.20
N LYS A 36 -19.75 -3.84 16.69
CA LYS A 36 -18.97 -4.26 15.53
C LYS A 36 -17.55 -3.74 15.61
N ALA A 37 -16.61 -4.58 15.19
CA ALA A 37 -15.23 -4.20 14.97
C ALA A 37 -14.78 -4.69 13.59
N VAL A 38 -14.14 -3.81 12.81
CA VAL A 38 -13.73 -4.07 11.42
C VAL A 38 -12.32 -3.59 11.21
N THR A 39 -11.50 -4.36 10.48
CA THR A 39 -10.19 -3.91 10.03
C THR A 39 -10.33 -2.80 8.98
N ARG A 40 -9.30 -1.96 8.81
CA ARG A 40 -9.30 -0.92 7.78
C ARG A 40 -9.47 -1.48 6.36
N GLY A 41 -8.92 -2.69 6.08
CA GLY A 41 -8.92 -3.27 4.75
C GLY A 41 -8.30 -2.35 3.69
N ASN A 42 -8.98 -2.18 2.57
CA ASN A 42 -8.59 -1.24 1.51
C ASN A 42 -9.16 0.18 1.69
N GLY A 43 -9.76 0.48 2.84
CA GLY A 43 -10.41 1.76 3.14
C GLY A 43 -11.91 1.81 2.80
N VAL A 44 -12.41 0.84 2.06
CA VAL A 44 -13.83 0.68 1.69
C VAL A 44 -14.42 -0.60 2.27
N VAL A 45 -13.68 -1.72 2.16
CA VAL A 45 -14.07 -3.04 2.66
C VAL A 45 -13.00 -3.54 3.62
N GLY A 46 -13.40 -3.97 4.80
CA GLY A 46 -12.56 -4.58 5.82
C GLY A 46 -13.16 -5.88 6.34
N GLU A 47 -12.34 -6.63 7.09
CA GLU A 47 -12.76 -7.88 7.72
C GLU A 47 -13.44 -7.59 9.05
N VAL A 48 -14.54 -8.29 9.34
CA VAL A 48 -15.21 -8.25 10.64
C VAL A 48 -14.43 -9.09 11.65
N ILE A 49 -13.94 -8.45 12.70
CA ILE A 49 -13.13 -9.07 13.76
C ILE A 49 -13.73 -8.88 15.17
N THR A 50 -15.00 -8.63 15.25
CA THR A 50 -15.70 -8.31 16.52
C THR A 50 -15.44 -9.35 17.60
N ASN A 51 -15.49 -10.63 17.25
CA ASN A 51 -15.27 -11.72 18.20
C ASN A 51 -13.87 -11.68 18.83
N ASN A 52 -12.84 -11.34 18.04
CA ASN A 52 -11.47 -11.21 18.52
C ASN A 52 -11.26 -9.93 19.33
N VAL A 53 -11.88 -8.82 18.94
CA VAL A 53 -11.78 -7.55 19.65
C VAL A 53 -12.37 -7.62 21.06
N ARG A 54 -13.39 -8.44 21.27
CA ARG A 54 -14.01 -8.63 22.60
C ARG A 54 -13.03 -9.12 23.66
N VAL A 55 -11.98 -9.78 23.28
CA VAL A 55 -10.95 -10.33 24.19
C VAL A 55 -9.65 -9.52 24.24
N PHE A 56 -9.64 -8.32 23.64
CA PHE A 56 -8.52 -7.38 23.83
C PHE A 56 -8.45 -6.95 25.29
N ASP A 57 -7.24 -6.72 25.79
CA ASP A 57 -7.00 -6.43 27.20
C ASP A 57 -7.68 -5.15 27.69
N ASN A 58 -7.84 -4.15 26.81
CA ASN A 58 -8.27 -2.80 27.22
C ASN A 58 -9.49 -2.27 26.44
N ILE A 59 -10.26 -3.13 25.79
CA ILE A 59 -11.51 -2.72 25.12
C ILE A 59 -12.65 -2.65 26.14
N PRO A 60 -13.32 -1.50 26.31
CA PRO A 60 -14.55 -1.43 27.08
C PRO A 60 -15.70 -2.10 26.31
N LEU A 61 -16.24 -3.17 26.83
CA LEU A 61 -17.40 -3.85 26.25
C LEU A 61 -18.70 -3.06 26.47
N LYS A 62 -18.72 -2.22 27.51
CA LYS A 62 -19.81 -1.30 27.85
C LYS A 62 -19.25 0.09 28.10
N ILE A 63 -19.95 1.11 27.60
CA ILE A 63 -19.61 2.52 27.77
C ILE A 63 -20.80 3.31 28.26
N PRO A 64 -20.58 4.48 28.92
CA PRO A 64 -21.68 5.35 29.40
C PRO A 64 -22.56 5.91 28.29
N TYR A 65 -21.99 6.27 27.16
CA TYR A 65 -22.70 6.86 26.03
C TYR A 65 -23.65 5.86 25.37
N GLN A 66 -24.90 6.25 25.18
CA GLN A 66 -25.96 5.37 24.68
C GLN A 66 -26.29 5.52 23.19
N GLY A 67 -25.78 6.56 22.53
CA GLY A 67 -25.96 6.77 21.10
C GLY A 67 -25.08 5.87 20.24
N GLU A 68 -25.08 6.12 18.95
CA GLU A 68 -24.17 5.45 18.02
C GLU A 68 -22.78 6.12 18.05
N LEU A 69 -21.76 5.34 18.41
CA LEU A 69 -20.37 5.77 18.43
C LEU A 69 -19.58 4.96 17.42
N THR A 70 -18.86 5.65 16.54
CA THR A 70 -17.84 5.04 15.67
C THR A 70 -16.52 5.73 15.91
N LEU A 71 -15.47 4.94 16.20
CA LEU A 71 -14.12 5.43 16.43
C LEU A 71 -13.10 4.55 15.73
N ARG A 72 -11.91 5.10 15.53
CA ARG A 72 -10.75 4.39 15.01
C ARG A 72 -9.64 4.36 16.04
N GLY A 73 -8.89 3.30 16.03
CA GLY A 73 -7.70 3.17 16.83
C GLY A 73 -6.76 2.13 16.26
N GLU A 74 -5.62 2.00 16.89
CA GLU A 74 -4.60 1.03 16.51
C GLU A 74 -4.59 -0.13 17.50
N ALA A 75 -4.75 -1.34 16.98
CA ALA A 75 -4.52 -2.56 17.72
C ALA A 75 -3.03 -2.89 17.66
N ILE A 76 -2.43 -3.11 18.81
CA ILE A 76 -1.00 -3.41 18.94
C ILE A 76 -0.75 -4.59 19.87
N ILE A 77 0.43 -5.19 19.75
CA ILE A 77 1.02 -6.07 20.76
C ILE A 77 2.31 -5.39 21.23
N THR A 78 2.53 -5.34 22.54
CA THR A 78 3.74 -4.72 23.11
C THR A 78 5.00 -5.51 22.77
N TYR A 79 6.16 -4.87 22.83
CA TYR A 79 7.44 -5.56 22.62
C TYR A 79 7.66 -6.69 23.63
N SER A 80 7.33 -6.45 24.89
CA SER A 80 7.47 -7.47 25.95
C SER A 80 6.60 -8.69 25.73
N GLU A 81 5.35 -8.52 25.32
CA GLU A 81 4.47 -9.66 24.97
C GLU A 81 4.92 -10.36 23.69
N PHE A 82 5.39 -9.62 22.70
CA PHE A 82 5.95 -10.18 21.47
C PHE A 82 7.15 -11.08 21.75
N GLU A 83 8.09 -10.64 22.56
CA GLU A 83 9.27 -11.43 22.94
C GLU A 83 8.86 -12.67 23.71
N LYS A 84 7.94 -12.55 24.66
CA LYS A 84 7.41 -13.67 25.44
C LYS A 84 6.74 -14.72 24.56
N ILE A 85 5.92 -14.32 23.61
CA ILE A 85 5.23 -15.22 22.69
C ILE A 85 6.23 -15.92 21.77
N ASN A 86 7.18 -15.19 21.19
CA ASN A 86 8.21 -15.76 20.32
C ASN A 86 9.16 -16.71 21.07
N SER A 87 9.46 -16.47 22.35
CA SER A 87 10.30 -17.35 23.15
C SER A 87 9.70 -18.73 23.37
N GLN A 88 8.38 -18.87 23.26
CA GLN A 88 7.64 -20.12 23.42
C GLN A 88 7.51 -20.91 22.10
N ILE A 89 7.91 -20.34 20.98
CA ILE A 89 7.90 -21.01 19.67
C ILE A 89 9.24 -21.68 19.45
N GLU A 90 9.25 -23.01 19.38
CA GLU A 90 10.47 -23.81 19.22
C GLU A 90 11.04 -23.72 17.81
N ASP A 91 10.17 -23.77 16.78
CA ASP A 91 10.57 -23.65 15.39
C ASP A 91 10.95 -22.20 15.04
N VAL A 92 12.22 -21.98 14.71
CA VAL A 92 12.77 -20.67 14.37
C VAL A 92 12.06 -20.05 13.15
N ASP A 93 11.70 -20.88 12.18
CA ASP A 93 11.03 -20.41 10.96
C ASP A 93 9.55 -20.05 11.19
N ALA A 94 8.96 -20.57 12.27
CA ALA A 94 7.59 -20.26 12.68
C ALA A 94 7.48 -19.00 13.56
N LYS A 95 8.60 -18.43 14.01
CA LYS A 95 8.59 -17.19 14.83
C LYS A 95 8.10 -16.00 14.04
N TYR A 96 7.37 -15.15 14.72
CA TYR A 96 6.91 -13.88 14.13
C TYR A 96 8.07 -12.92 13.95
N LYS A 97 8.03 -12.14 12.89
CA LYS A 97 9.13 -11.22 12.50
C LYS A 97 9.11 -9.90 13.30
N ASN A 98 7.94 -9.41 13.64
CA ASN A 98 7.77 -8.17 14.41
C ASN A 98 6.40 -8.13 15.11
N PRO A 99 6.20 -7.22 16.07
CA PRO A 99 4.94 -7.09 16.80
C PRO A 99 3.73 -6.81 15.90
N ARG A 100 3.90 -6.04 14.82
CA ARG A 100 2.83 -5.74 13.86
C ARG A 100 2.31 -7.00 13.18
N ASN A 101 3.20 -7.86 12.69
CA ASN A 101 2.82 -9.11 12.04
C ASN A 101 2.13 -10.05 13.02
N LEU A 102 2.62 -10.14 14.24
CA LEU A 102 1.96 -10.91 15.30
C LEU A 102 0.56 -10.38 15.60
N CYS A 103 0.39 -9.07 15.73
CA CYS A 103 -0.90 -8.43 15.96
C CYS A 103 -1.87 -8.71 14.82
N SER A 104 -1.44 -8.51 13.58
CA SER A 104 -2.26 -8.76 12.39
C SER A 104 -2.76 -10.20 12.28
N GLY A 105 -1.94 -11.17 12.62
CA GLY A 105 -2.33 -12.58 12.70
C GLY A 105 -3.25 -12.88 13.89
N SER A 106 -3.01 -12.23 15.02
CA SER A 106 -3.76 -12.48 16.27
C SER A 106 -5.22 -11.99 16.21
N VAL A 107 -5.48 -10.89 15.51
CA VAL A 107 -6.84 -10.33 15.39
C VAL A 107 -7.73 -11.08 14.40
N ARG A 108 -7.17 -11.99 13.62
CA ARG A 108 -7.86 -12.80 12.60
C ARG A 108 -8.04 -14.26 12.99
N GLN A 109 -7.80 -14.61 14.22
CA GLN A 109 -7.96 -16.00 14.68
C GLN A 109 -9.43 -16.44 14.65
N LEU A 110 -9.68 -17.66 14.19
CA LEU A 110 -11.01 -18.26 14.24
C LEU A 110 -11.46 -18.54 15.68
N ASN A 111 -10.52 -18.96 16.52
CA ASN A 111 -10.75 -19.13 17.95
C ASN A 111 -10.17 -17.93 18.71
N ASN A 112 -11.02 -17.14 19.33
CA ASN A 112 -10.61 -15.94 20.06
C ASN A 112 -9.87 -16.23 21.39
N GLU A 113 -9.86 -17.46 21.88
CA GLU A 113 -9.00 -17.85 23.00
C GLU A 113 -7.51 -17.69 22.67
N ILE A 114 -7.15 -17.92 21.40
CA ILE A 114 -5.79 -17.65 20.92
C ILE A 114 -5.50 -16.16 20.97
N THR A 115 -6.44 -15.33 20.50
CA THR A 115 -6.33 -13.86 20.55
C THR A 115 -6.19 -13.37 22.00
N ALA A 116 -6.98 -13.93 22.92
CA ALA A 116 -6.92 -13.57 24.34
C ALA A 116 -5.53 -13.80 24.97
N LYS A 117 -4.85 -14.86 24.57
CA LYS A 117 -3.48 -15.17 25.03
C LYS A 117 -2.39 -14.27 24.42
N ARG A 118 -2.72 -13.50 23.42
CA ARG A 118 -1.79 -12.58 22.73
C ARG A 118 -1.77 -11.19 23.32
N HIS A 119 -2.68 -10.87 24.25
CA HIS A 119 -2.73 -9.59 24.97
C HIS A 119 -2.74 -8.38 24.05
N VAL A 120 -3.59 -8.41 23.02
CA VAL A 120 -3.76 -7.28 22.09
C VAL A 120 -4.38 -6.10 22.83
N ARG A 121 -3.84 -4.89 22.61
CA ARG A 121 -4.32 -3.65 23.16
C ARG A 121 -4.78 -2.72 22.06
N PHE A 122 -5.76 -1.88 22.37
CA PHE A 122 -6.32 -0.88 21.45
C PHE A 122 -6.09 0.52 21.98
N TYR A 123 -5.63 1.42 21.11
CA TYR A 123 -5.46 2.84 21.44
C TYR A 123 -6.22 3.69 20.43
N ALA A 124 -7.22 4.41 20.92
CA ALA A 124 -8.05 5.29 20.09
C ALA A 124 -7.23 6.50 19.60
N PHE A 125 -7.38 6.86 18.34
CA PHE A 125 -6.75 8.05 17.77
C PHE A 125 -7.71 8.94 16.97
N SER A 126 -8.92 8.50 16.68
CA SER A 126 -9.90 9.29 15.91
C SER A 126 -11.33 8.93 16.28
N LEU A 127 -12.12 9.94 16.56
CA LEU A 127 -13.58 9.81 16.66
C LEU A 127 -14.20 10.09 15.29
N VAL A 128 -15.01 9.17 14.78
CA VAL A 128 -15.66 9.31 13.47
C VAL A 128 -17.07 9.84 13.62
N LYS A 129 -17.84 9.31 14.59
CA LYS A 129 -19.26 9.68 14.80
C LYS A 129 -19.63 9.50 16.26
N ALA A 130 -20.31 10.48 16.83
CA ALA A 130 -20.99 10.41 18.12
C ALA A 130 -22.19 11.34 18.07
N ASP A 131 -23.38 10.78 17.84
CA ASP A 131 -24.62 11.54 17.68
C ASP A 131 -24.99 12.30 18.95
N GLY A 132 -25.37 13.57 18.78
CA GLY A 132 -25.86 14.41 19.88
C GLY A 132 -24.78 14.96 20.83
N VAL A 133 -23.51 14.77 20.52
CA VAL A 133 -22.38 15.30 21.30
C VAL A 133 -21.75 16.47 20.57
N ASP A 134 -21.66 17.63 21.26
CA ASP A 134 -20.94 18.80 20.77
C ASP A 134 -19.51 18.80 21.30
N PHE A 135 -18.54 18.72 20.39
CA PHE A 135 -17.12 18.77 20.71
C PHE A 135 -16.52 20.17 20.54
N GLU A 136 -17.35 21.20 20.32
CA GLU A 136 -16.92 22.57 20.13
C GLU A 136 -15.82 22.71 19.05
N ASN A 137 -15.97 21.98 17.95
CA ASN A 137 -15.03 21.96 16.83
C ASN A 137 -13.57 21.60 17.22
N SER A 138 -13.39 20.78 18.26
CA SER A 138 -12.07 20.41 18.80
C SER A 138 -11.79 18.91 18.79
N ARG A 139 -10.71 18.50 18.13
CA ARG A 139 -10.18 17.13 18.17
C ARG A 139 -9.72 16.75 19.58
N GLN A 140 -9.10 17.67 20.28
CA GLN A 140 -8.67 17.44 21.65
C GLN A 140 -9.86 17.06 22.54
N LYS A 141 -10.96 17.76 22.41
CA LYS A 141 -12.19 17.45 23.17
C LYS A 141 -12.78 16.09 22.81
N GLN A 142 -12.69 15.70 21.54
CA GLN A 142 -13.04 14.34 21.12
C GLN A 142 -12.18 13.28 21.84
N MET A 143 -10.87 13.49 21.93
CA MET A 143 -9.97 12.55 22.63
C MET A 143 -10.25 12.48 24.12
N GLU A 144 -10.46 13.61 24.75
CA GLU A 144 -10.85 13.69 26.17
C GLU A 144 -12.16 12.95 26.44
N TRP A 145 -13.14 13.15 25.59
CA TRP A 145 -14.43 12.47 25.68
C TRP A 145 -14.31 10.95 25.51
N LEU A 146 -13.47 10.48 24.59
CA LEU A 146 -13.19 9.05 24.43
C LEU A 146 -12.56 8.44 25.68
N LYS A 147 -11.67 9.16 26.37
CA LYS A 147 -11.14 8.74 27.68
C LYS A 147 -12.25 8.62 28.72
N ASP A 148 -13.18 9.55 28.76
CA ASP A 148 -14.32 9.52 29.65
C ASP A 148 -15.26 8.34 29.38
N GLN A 149 -15.30 7.83 28.14
CA GLN A 149 -16.02 6.60 27.78
C GLN A 149 -15.27 5.32 28.18
N GLY A 150 -14.04 5.40 28.62
CA GLY A 150 -13.23 4.27 29.06
C GLY A 150 -12.21 3.76 28.06
N PHE A 151 -12.00 4.46 26.94
CA PHE A 151 -10.96 4.11 25.96
C PHE A 151 -9.60 4.64 26.40
N GLU A 152 -8.56 3.83 26.19
CA GLU A 152 -7.21 4.34 26.17
C GLU A 152 -6.98 5.06 24.84
N VAL A 153 -6.48 6.28 24.91
CA VAL A 153 -6.20 7.13 23.76
C VAL A 153 -4.70 7.19 23.55
N VAL A 154 -4.26 7.21 22.28
CA VAL A 154 -2.85 7.39 21.95
C VAL A 154 -2.32 8.67 22.61
N GLU A 155 -1.12 8.59 23.21
CA GLU A 155 -0.50 9.77 23.82
C GLU A 155 -0.29 10.86 22.78
N TYR A 156 -0.73 12.08 23.12
CA TYR A 156 -0.57 13.24 22.26
C TYR A 156 -0.18 14.49 23.06
N ARG A 157 0.43 15.43 22.36
CA ARG A 157 0.67 16.79 22.86
C ARG A 157 0.00 17.78 21.92
N VAL A 158 -0.56 18.84 22.48
CA VAL A 158 -1.13 19.94 21.73
C VAL A 158 -0.08 21.01 21.53
N VAL A 159 0.22 21.32 20.28
CA VAL A 159 1.33 22.20 19.88
C VAL A 159 0.96 23.13 18.74
N THR A 160 1.69 24.25 18.65
CA THR A 160 1.82 25.06 17.45
C THR A 160 3.22 24.87 16.86
N GLY A 161 3.49 25.44 15.69
CA GLY A 161 4.81 25.36 15.05
C GLY A 161 5.97 25.87 15.92
N ALA A 162 5.70 26.87 16.77
CA ALA A 162 6.68 27.43 17.71
C ALA A 162 7.09 26.45 18.81
N GLU A 163 6.20 25.54 19.20
CA GLU A 163 6.42 24.55 20.27
C GLU A 163 6.89 23.20 19.74
N LEU A 164 7.03 23.07 18.41
CA LEU A 164 7.33 21.80 17.77
C LEU A 164 8.64 21.16 18.25
N ASP A 165 9.71 21.92 18.39
CA ASP A 165 11.02 21.39 18.75
C ASP A 165 11.01 20.75 20.14
N ASP A 166 10.39 21.39 21.11
CA ASP A 166 10.24 20.85 22.48
C ASP A 166 9.39 19.56 22.48
N ALA A 167 8.33 19.54 21.70
CA ALA A 167 7.48 18.36 21.55
C ALA A 167 8.22 17.21 20.85
N MET A 168 8.99 17.50 19.80
CA MET A 168 9.79 16.50 19.10
C MET A 168 10.85 15.89 20.02
N GLU A 169 11.53 16.69 20.82
CA GLU A 169 12.48 16.21 21.83
C GLU A 169 11.79 15.34 22.87
N TYR A 170 10.63 15.76 23.36
CA TYR A 170 9.82 14.96 24.28
C TYR A 170 9.56 13.55 23.75
N PHE A 171 9.11 13.41 22.51
CA PHE A 171 8.84 12.11 21.91
C PHE A 171 10.14 11.35 21.60
N ALA A 172 11.14 11.99 21.04
CA ALA A 172 12.41 11.37 20.66
C ALA A 172 13.12 10.69 21.85
N THR A 173 13.12 11.33 23.01
CA THR A 173 13.74 10.78 24.24
C THR A 173 13.00 9.58 24.82
N ARG A 174 11.79 9.30 24.37
CA ARG A 174 10.96 8.20 24.86
C ARG A 174 10.88 6.99 23.94
N ILE A 175 11.36 7.09 22.72
CA ILE A 175 11.27 6.00 21.72
C ILE A 175 11.80 4.68 22.28
N GLU A 176 13.00 4.70 22.85
CA GLU A 176 13.64 3.50 23.39
C GLU A 176 13.00 2.96 24.69
N GLN A 177 12.22 3.79 25.36
CA GLN A 177 11.56 3.44 26.62
C GLN A 177 10.15 2.89 26.42
N ASN A 178 9.56 3.12 25.23
CA ASN A 178 8.21 2.68 24.93
C ASN A 178 8.16 1.17 24.69
N ASP A 179 7.24 0.50 25.38
CA ASP A 179 6.96 -0.92 25.16
C ASP A 179 5.94 -1.16 24.04
N PHE A 180 5.64 -0.16 23.26
CA PHE A 180 4.76 -0.27 22.11
C PHE A 180 5.48 0.10 20.82
N PRO A 181 5.18 -0.59 19.69
CA PRO A 181 5.76 -0.26 18.40
C PRO A 181 5.23 1.07 17.86
N SER A 182 6.13 1.95 17.41
CA SER A 182 5.81 3.22 16.76
C SER A 182 6.85 3.53 15.70
N ASP A 183 6.40 4.02 14.55
CA ASP A 183 7.28 4.38 13.43
C ASP A 183 7.37 5.90 13.19
N GLY A 184 6.77 6.69 14.05
CA GLY A 184 6.79 8.15 13.92
C GLY A 184 5.75 8.87 14.77
N LEU A 185 5.37 10.03 14.28
CA LEU A 185 4.33 10.88 14.86
C LEU A 185 3.25 11.21 13.84
N VAL A 186 2.06 11.51 14.29
CA VAL A 186 0.97 12.05 13.48
C VAL A 186 0.60 13.42 14.01
N ALA A 187 0.60 14.42 13.12
CA ALA A 187 0.08 15.76 13.39
C ALA A 187 -1.33 15.86 12.81
N LEU A 188 -2.29 16.28 13.61
CA LEU A 188 -3.68 16.42 13.24
C LEU A 188 -4.21 17.75 13.76
N TYR A 189 -4.78 18.58 12.88
CA TYR A 189 -5.35 19.86 13.29
C TYR A 189 -6.45 19.68 14.33
N ASP A 190 -6.42 20.49 15.38
CA ASP A 190 -7.47 20.49 16.41
C ASP A 190 -8.79 21.03 15.87
N ASP A 191 -8.73 22.10 15.07
CA ASP A 191 -9.90 22.70 14.40
C ASP A 191 -10.43 21.73 13.34
N ILE A 192 -11.56 21.08 13.64
CA ILE A 192 -12.16 20.06 12.78
C ILE A 192 -12.62 20.66 11.45
N ALA A 193 -13.32 21.79 11.50
CA ALA A 193 -13.85 22.44 10.29
C ALA A 193 -12.73 22.93 9.37
N TYR A 194 -11.66 23.48 9.92
CA TYR A 194 -10.49 23.86 9.13
C TYR A 194 -9.86 22.64 8.46
N GLY A 195 -9.63 21.55 9.22
CA GLY A 195 -9.06 20.34 8.68
C GLY A 195 -9.90 19.75 7.53
N GLU A 196 -11.22 19.74 7.66
CA GLU A 196 -12.14 19.26 6.62
C GLU A 196 -12.14 20.16 5.39
N SER A 197 -11.97 21.47 5.57
CA SER A 197 -11.91 22.45 4.48
C SER A 197 -10.74 22.24 3.52
N LEU A 198 -9.68 21.59 3.97
CA LEU A 198 -8.49 21.28 3.16
C LEU A 198 -8.73 20.14 2.15
N GLY A 199 -9.85 19.44 2.29
CA GLY A 199 -10.23 18.35 1.40
C GLY A 199 -9.35 17.11 1.51
N ARG A 200 -9.33 16.34 0.42
CA ARG A 200 -8.64 15.03 0.35
C ARG A 200 -7.78 14.96 -0.91
N THR A 201 -6.71 14.17 -0.82
CA THR A 201 -6.06 13.60 -2.00
C THR A 201 -6.86 12.38 -2.48
N ALA A 202 -6.44 11.74 -3.56
CA ALA A 202 -7.06 10.49 -4.01
C ALA A 202 -7.08 9.38 -2.93
N LYS A 203 -6.16 9.43 -1.97
CA LYS A 203 -6.00 8.41 -0.93
C LYS A 203 -6.24 8.89 0.49
N PHE A 204 -5.85 10.12 0.82
CA PHE A 204 -5.79 10.61 2.21
C PHE A 204 -6.43 11.98 2.39
N PRO A 205 -7.03 12.26 3.56
CA PRO A 205 -7.41 13.62 3.93
C PRO A 205 -6.17 14.48 4.15
N ARG A 206 -6.30 15.79 3.90
CA ARG A 206 -5.19 16.76 4.03
C ARG A 206 -5.10 17.37 5.44
N ASN A 207 -5.92 16.94 6.36
CA ASN A 207 -5.98 17.43 7.74
C ASN A 207 -4.92 16.84 8.67
N ALA A 208 -4.13 15.88 8.18
CA ALA A 208 -3.13 15.18 8.96
C ALA A 208 -1.80 15.07 8.21
N PHE A 209 -0.72 15.04 8.97
CA PHE A 209 0.64 14.84 8.48
C PHE A 209 1.31 13.72 9.28
N ALA A 210 1.86 12.72 8.59
CA ALA A 210 2.65 11.67 9.22
C ALA A 210 4.14 12.03 9.15
N PHE A 211 4.77 12.17 10.29
CA PHE A 211 6.21 12.32 10.43
C PHE A 211 6.81 10.97 10.81
N LYS A 212 7.84 10.53 10.11
CA LYS A 212 8.57 9.31 10.44
C LYS A 212 9.96 9.65 10.96
N TRP A 213 10.41 8.89 11.95
CA TRP A 213 11.80 8.93 12.39
C TRP A 213 12.70 8.49 11.23
N ALA A 214 14.00 8.79 11.32
CA ALA A 214 14.96 8.31 10.34
C ALA A 214 14.88 6.79 10.24
N ASP A 215 14.79 6.29 9.01
CA ASP A 215 14.75 4.85 8.76
C ASP A 215 16.08 4.19 9.18
N GLU A 216 16.00 2.99 9.73
CA GLU A 216 17.18 2.17 9.98
C GLU A 216 17.86 1.85 8.65
N MET A 217 19.14 2.18 8.55
CA MET A 217 19.95 1.86 7.38
C MET A 217 20.98 0.78 7.69
N VAL A 218 20.99 -0.26 6.88
CA VAL A 218 21.96 -1.37 6.98
C VAL A 218 22.90 -1.37 5.78
N GLU A 219 24.19 -1.60 6.04
CA GLU A 219 25.21 -1.68 5.01
C GLU A 219 25.23 -3.06 4.36
N THR A 220 25.37 -3.08 3.03
CA THR A 220 25.51 -4.29 2.23
C THR A 220 26.33 -4.03 0.97
N THR A 221 26.55 -5.07 0.17
CA THR A 221 27.30 -4.98 -1.09
C THR A 221 26.37 -5.17 -2.28
N LEU A 222 26.44 -4.26 -3.26
CA LEU A 222 25.73 -4.38 -4.52
C LEU A 222 26.39 -5.47 -5.38
N GLU A 223 25.65 -6.55 -5.66
CA GLU A 223 26.16 -7.71 -6.40
C GLU A 223 25.82 -7.62 -7.89
N GLN A 224 24.64 -7.12 -8.22
CA GLN A 224 24.13 -7.10 -9.59
C GLN A 224 23.06 -6.01 -9.76
N ILE A 225 22.89 -5.52 -10.98
CA ILE A 225 21.70 -4.79 -11.43
C ILE A 225 20.94 -5.69 -12.40
N GLU A 226 19.72 -6.05 -12.04
CA GLU A 226 18.78 -6.78 -12.89
C GLU A 226 17.92 -5.79 -13.66
N TRP A 227 17.78 -6.01 -14.96
CA TRP A 227 17.00 -5.16 -15.84
C TRP A 227 15.76 -5.88 -16.32
N SER A 228 14.58 -5.37 -15.97
CA SER A 228 13.31 -6.03 -16.24
C SER A 228 12.41 -5.17 -17.13
N PRO A 229 12.09 -5.62 -18.37
CA PRO A 229 11.17 -4.91 -19.24
C PRO A 229 9.74 -4.94 -18.70
N SER A 230 9.07 -3.80 -18.77
CA SER A 230 7.64 -3.66 -18.46
C SER A 230 6.76 -3.79 -19.72
N ARG A 231 5.45 -3.79 -19.53
CA ARG A 231 4.47 -3.80 -20.62
C ARG A 231 4.58 -2.60 -21.58
N THR A 232 5.07 -1.47 -21.11
CA THR A 232 5.25 -0.25 -21.90
C THR A 232 6.60 -0.20 -22.62
N GLY A 233 7.46 -1.17 -22.39
CA GLY A 233 8.83 -1.21 -22.89
C GLY A 233 9.85 -0.51 -22.01
N LEU A 234 9.42 0.14 -20.92
CA LEU A 234 10.31 0.68 -19.90
C LEU A 234 11.08 -0.48 -19.24
N ILE A 235 12.40 -0.39 -19.22
CA ILE A 235 13.26 -1.38 -18.58
C ILE A 235 13.70 -0.86 -17.23
N ASN A 236 13.23 -1.51 -16.17
CA ASN A 236 13.46 -1.07 -14.80
C ASN A 236 14.73 -1.71 -14.22
N PRO A 237 15.64 -0.91 -13.65
CA PRO A 237 16.78 -1.42 -12.92
C PRO A 237 16.37 -1.84 -11.49
N VAL A 238 16.78 -3.02 -11.09
CA VAL A 238 16.61 -3.55 -9.74
C VAL A 238 17.99 -3.94 -9.20
N ALA A 239 18.36 -3.34 -8.08
CA ALA A 239 19.59 -3.69 -7.39
C ALA A 239 19.43 -5.02 -6.67
N ILE A 240 20.37 -5.92 -6.88
CA ILE A 240 20.54 -7.17 -6.14
C ILE A 240 21.76 -7.01 -5.25
N PHE A 241 21.62 -7.25 -3.97
CA PHE A 241 22.68 -7.08 -2.99
C PHE A 241 22.74 -8.25 -2.02
N THR A 242 23.85 -8.39 -1.33
CA THR A 242 24.02 -9.40 -0.29
C THR A 242 22.86 -9.28 0.72
N PRO A 243 22.15 -10.37 1.00
CA PRO A 243 20.97 -10.33 1.90
C PRO A 243 21.31 -9.74 3.26
N VAL A 244 20.42 -8.87 3.75
CA VAL A 244 20.51 -8.23 5.07
C VAL A 244 19.18 -8.30 5.79
N GLU A 245 19.23 -8.31 7.11
CA GLU A 245 18.03 -8.19 7.95
C GLU A 245 17.66 -6.71 8.13
N LEU A 246 16.43 -6.37 7.76
CA LEU A 246 15.86 -5.03 7.89
C LEU A 246 14.41 -5.13 8.37
N GLU A 247 14.08 -4.41 9.43
CA GLU A 247 12.70 -4.36 9.93
C GLU A 247 12.06 -5.76 10.06
N GLY A 248 12.82 -6.71 10.62
CA GLY A 248 12.33 -8.08 10.85
C GLY A 248 12.10 -8.93 9.60
N SER A 249 12.71 -8.59 8.48
CA SER A 249 12.72 -9.46 7.29
C SER A 249 14.05 -9.37 6.53
N THR A 250 14.39 -10.48 5.86
CA THR A 250 15.57 -10.54 4.99
C THR A 250 15.28 -9.87 3.67
N VAL A 251 16.10 -8.90 3.27
CA VAL A 251 16.02 -8.19 2.00
C VAL A 251 17.28 -8.33 1.20
N SER A 252 17.14 -8.53 -0.10
CA SER A 252 18.25 -8.67 -1.05
C SER A 252 18.00 -7.92 -2.36
N ARG A 253 16.89 -7.21 -2.49
CA ARG A 253 16.48 -6.53 -3.72
C ARG A 253 15.88 -5.17 -3.40
N ALA A 254 16.21 -4.16 -4.22
CA ALA A 254 15.60 -2.84 -4.16
C ALA A 254 15.45 -2.24 -5.55
N SER A 255 14.31 -1.61 -5.84
CA SER A 255 14.15 -0.85 -7.08
C SER A 255 15.11 0.34 -7.10
N VAL A 256 15.72 0.57 -8.25
CA VAL A 256 16.53 1.78 -8.48
C VAL A 256 15.76 2.79 -9.34
N HIS A 257 14.51 2.49 -9.67
CA HIS A 257 13.56 3.32 -10.41
C HIS A 257 13.96 3.65 -11.85
N ASN A 258 15.11 4.30 -12.08
CA ASN A 258 15.54 4.73 -13.41
C ASN A 258 17.05 5.03 -13.45
N ILE A 259 17.55 5.32 -14.64
CA ILE A 259 18.96 5.63 -14.89
C ILE A 259 19.41 6.91 -14.15
N SER A 260 18.55 7.93 -14.06
CA SER A 260 18.91 9.15 -13.34
C SER A 260 19.22 8.90 -11.87
N ILE A 261 18.47 8.04 -11.20
CA ILE A 261 18.75 7.65 -9.82
C ILE A 261 20.04 6.84 -9.72
N MET A 262 20.30 5.91 -10.66
CA MET A 262 21.57 5.18 -10.71
C MET A 262 22.76 6.12 -10.83
N ARG A 263 22.67 7.11 -11.72
CA ARG A 263 23.73 8.11 -11.91
C ARG A 263 23.91 9.01 -10.70
N LYS A 264 22.80 9.43 -10.07
CA LYS A 264 22.83 10.24 -8.84
C LYS A 264 23.51 9.51 -7.69
N LEU A 265 23.26 8.21 -7.57
CA LEU A 265 23.88 7.35 -6.56
C LEU A 265 25.26 6.84 -6.99
N GLU A 266 25.69 7.11 -8.23
CA GLU A 266 26.95 6.62 -8.80
C GLU A 266 27.15 5.11 -8.61
N LEU A 267 26.04 4.33 -8.79
CA LEU A 267 26.01 2.90 -8.53
C LEU A 267 26.87 2.09 -9.49
N GLY A 268 27.74 1.24 -8.94
CA GLY A 268 28.48 0.22 -9.67
C GLY A 268 28.48 -1.11 -8.93
N ILE A 269 28.63 -2.20 -9.66
CA ILE A 269 28.69 -3.55 -9.08
C ILE A 269 29.92 -3.65 -8.16
N GLY A 270 29.71 -4.22 -6.98
CA GLY A 270 30.71 -4.32 -5.91
C GLY A 270 30.70 -3.14 -4.94
N ASP A 271 29.90 -2.11 -5.18
CA ASP A 271 29.79 -0.97 -4.28
C ASP A 271 29.21 -1.37 -2.92
N ARG A 272 29.70 -0.71 -1.88
CA ARG A 272 29.11 -0.76 -0.53
C ARG A 272 28.00 0.27 -0.44
N ILE A 273 26.81 -0.19 -0.18
CA ILE A 273 25.60 0.61 -0.15
C ILE A 273 24.91 0.50 1.19
N ARG A 274 24.12 1.50 1.56
CA ARG A 274 23.20 1.45 2.68
C ARG A 274 21.77 1.36 2.18
N VAL A 275 21.05 0.38 2.68
CA VAL A 275 19.66 0.11 2.32
C VAL A 275 18.74 0.29 3.50
N TYR A 276 17.51 0.68 3.24
CA TYR A 276 16.46 0.86 4.23
C TYR A 276 15.11 0.43 3.66
N LYS A 277 14.09 0.35 4.48
CA LYS A 277 12.72 0.12 4.02
C LYS A 277 11.88 1.39 4.11
N ALA A 278 11.60 1.99 2.97
CA ALA A 278 10.61 3.06 2.90
C ALA A 278 9.24 2.55 3.36
N ASN A 279 8.63 3.28 4.28
CA ASN A 279 7.36 2.89 4.90
C ASN A 279 7.38 1.50 5.57
N MET A 280 8.53 1.06 6.06
CA MET A 280 8.75 -0.25 6.69
C MET A 280 8.48 -1.47 5.78
N ILE A 281 8.23 -1.25 4.50
CA ILE A 281 7.80 -2.27 3.55
C ILE A 281 8.72 -2.37 2.33
N ILE A 282 9.02 -1.24 1.70
CA ILE A 282 9.65 -1.18 0.37
C ILE A 282 11.15 -0.94 0.49
N PRO A 283 12.01 -1.94 0.14
CA PRO A 283 13.46 -1.75 0.15
C PRO A 283 13.91 -0.66 -0.83
N GLN A 284 14.82 0.18 -0.37
CA GLN A 284 15.40 1.28 -1.13
C GLN A 284 16.90 1.40 -0.84
N ILE A 285 17.66 1.92 -1.80
CA ILE A 285 19.05 2.34 -1.57
C ILE A 285 19.04 3.79 -1.09
N GLY A 286 19.52 4.03 0.13
CA GLY A 286 19.61 5.37 0.70
C GLY A 286 20.93 6.07 0.37
N GLU A 287 22.04 5.32 0.34
CA GLU A 287 23.39 5.85 0.17
C GLU A 287 24.30 4.85 -0.52
N ASN A 288 25.21 5.34 -1.34
CA ASN A 288 26.33 4.58 -1.88
C ASN A 288 27.63 5.09 -1.27
N LEU A 289 28.35 4.22 -0.57
CA LEU A 289 29.57 4.58 0.17
C LEU A 289 30.82 4.61 -0.71
N THR A 290 30.88 3.82 -1.77
CA THR A 290 32.08 3.64 -2.59
C THR A 290 32.00 4.29 -3.96
N LYS A 291 30.82 4.50 -4.52
CA LYS A 291 30.56 5.32 -5.72
C LYS A 291 31.45 4.97 -6.92
N SER A 292 31.51 3.72 -7.33
CA SER A 292 32.34 3.29 -8.46
C SER A 292 31.81 3.76 -9.83
N GLY A 293 30.59 4.18 -9.91
CA GLY A 293 29.97 4.74 -11.11
C GLY A 293 29.23 3.74 -11.97
N VAL A 294 28.25 4.25 -12.73
CA VAL A 294 27.41 3.43 -13.63
C VAL A 294 28.19 3.05 -14.88
N LYS A 295 28.35 1.74 -15.14
CA LYS A 295 29.11 1.23 -16.27
C LYS A 295 28.29 0.40 -17.25
N ASP A 296 27.37 -0.41 -16.77
CA ASP A 296 26.75 -1.49 -17.53
C ASP A 296 25.25 -1.27 -17.75
N ILE A 297 24.89 -0.22 -18.50
CA ILE A 297 23.52 -0.05 -18.98
C ILE A 297 23.35 -0.93 -20.22
N PRO A 298 22.37 -1.86 -20.27
CA PRO A 298 22.20 -2.77 -21.38
C PRO A 298 21.96 -2.05 -22.71
N SER A 299 22.70 -2.40 -23.73
CA SER A 299 22.48 -1.93 -25.11
C SER A 299 21.40 -2.74 -25.84
N THR A 300 21.01 -3.90 -25.28
CA THR A 300 19.97 -4.79 -25.82
C THR A 300 18.97 -5.16 -24.75
N CYS A 301 17.70 -5.32 -25.15
CA CYS A 301 16.63 -5.74 -24.26
C CYS A 301 16.88 -7.16 -23.74
N PRO A 302 16.82 -7.40 -22.43
CA PRO A 302 17.05 -8.72 -21.85
C PRO A 302 16.03 -9.78 -22.30
N ALA A 303 14.83 -9.36 -22.73
CA ALA A 303 13.78 -10.28 -23.14
C ALA A 303 13.77 -10.60 -24.64
N CYS A 304 14.00 -9.62 -25.51
CA CYS A 304 13.87 -9.81 -26.95
C CYS A 304 15.17 -9.63 -27.74
N GLY A 305 16.26 -9.18 -27.10
CA GLY A 305 17.53 -8.89 -27.76
C GLY A 305 17.53 -7.65 -28.67
N GLY A 306 16.38 -6.96 -28.78
CA GLY A 306 16.27 -5.73 -29.57
C GLY A 306 17.06 -4.57 -28.94
N LYS A 307 17.44 -3.59 -29.76
CA LYS A 307 18.19 -2.42 -29.31
C LYS A 307 17.41 -1.61 -28.26
N THR A 308 18.09 -1.24 -27.18
CA THR A 308 17.54 -0.34 -26.17
C THR A 308 17.84 1.12 -26.48
N VAL A 309 17.04 2.02 -25.92
CA VAL A 309 17.18 3.47 -26.06
C VAL A 309 17.05 4.12 -24.69
N ILE A 310 17.94 5.07 -24.39
CA ILE A 310 17.79 5.94 -23.22
C ILE A 310 16.99 7.17 -23.65
N GLU A 311 15.86 7.39 -23.00
CA GLU A 311 15.03 8.56 -23.24
C GLU A 311 14.97 9.44 -22.01
N LYS A 312 14.93 10.74 -22.23
CA LYS A 312 14.81 11.76 -21.18
C LYS A 312 13.42 12.41 -21.25
N VAL A 313 12.64 12.23 -20.20
CA VAL A 313 11.31 12.85 -20.06
C VAL A 313 11.28 13.58 -18.72
N ASN A 314 10.96 14.87 -18.72
CA ASN A 314 10.94 15.70 -17.50
C ASN A 314 12.25 15.59 -16.67
N ASP A 315 13.38 15.67 -17.33
CA ASP A 315 14.72 15.53 -16.73
C ASP A 315 15.05 14.15 -16.11
N VAL A 316 14.21 13.15 -16.32
CA VAL A 316 14.44 11.77 -15.89
C VAL A 316 14.87 10.92 -17.07
N GLU A 317 16.05 10.29 -16.98
CA GLU A 317 16.53 9.31 -17.95
C GLU A 317 16.02 7.92 -17.59
N ALA A 318 15.45 7.23 -18.57
CA ALA A 318 14.97 5.85 -18.44
C ALA A 318 15.37 5.01 -19.67
N LEU A 319 15.51 3.71 -19.47
CA LEU A 319 15.86 2.76 -20.52
C LEU A 319 14.59 2.15 -21.11
N TYR A 320 14.52 2.07 -22.45
CA TYR A 320 13.37 1.53 -23.15
C TYR A 320 13.76 0.47 -24.17
N CYS A 321 12.91 -0.57 -24.28
CA CYS A 321 12.81 -1.45 -25.44
C CYS A 321 11.74 -0.90 -26.38
N ARG A 322 12.09 -0.57 -27.61
CA ARG A 322 11.14 -0.04 -28.61
C ARG A 322 10.62 -1.10 -29.57
N ASN A 323 11.01 -2.37 -29.40
CA ASN A 323 10.47 -3.47 -30.20
C ASN A 323 8.99 -3.71 -29.86
N PRO A 324 8.03 -3.49 -30.80
CA PRO A 324 6.63 -3.75 -30.53
C PRO A 324 6.31 -5.24 -30.33
N GLU A 325 7.16 -6.13 -30.88
CA GLU A 325 7.04 -7.59 -30.79
C GLU A 325 7.73 -8.17 -29.54
N CYS A 326 8.15 -7.34 -28.59
CA CYS A 326 8.84 -7.83 -27.39
C CYS A 326 7.92 -8.73 -26.55
N PRO A 327 8.31 -10.00 -26.29
CA PRO A 327 7.47 -10.95 -25.55
C PRO A 327 7.13 -10.47 -24.13
N ALA A 328 8.04 -9.75 -23.49
CA ALA A 328 7.84 -9.22 -22.14
C ALA A 328 6.68 -8.20 -22.09
N LYS A 329 6.48 -7.41 -23.14
CA LYS A 329 5.36 -6.46 -23.23
C LYS A 329 4.01 -7.19 -23.23
N ALA A 330 3.89 -8.24 -24.03
CA ALA A 330 2.67 -9.04 -24.12
C ALA A 330 2.36 -9.73 -22.78
N ILE A 331 3.32 -10.44 -22.20
CA ILE A 331 3.17 -11.14 -20.92
C ILE A 331 2.78 -10.15 -19.80
N LYS A 332 3.46 -9.03 -19.69
CA LYS A 332 3.15 -8.00 -18.66
C LYS A 332 1.78 -7.34 -18.91
N GLY A 333 1.34 -7.21 -20.16
CA GLY A 333 0.00 -6.77 -20.50
C GLY A 333 -1.07 -7.73 -19.99
N PHE A 334 -0.91 -9.02 -20.21
CA PHE A 334 -1.81 -10.06 -19.68
C PHE A 334 -1.76 -10.12 -18.14
N THR A 335 -0.58 -9.99 -17.54
CA THR A 335 -0.42 -9.99 -16.07
C THR A 335 -1.20 -8.83 -15.45
N LEU A 336 -1.15 -7.64 -16.05
CA LEU A 336 -1.97 -6.51 -15.62
C LEU A 336 -3.46 -6.82 -15.78
N PHE A 337 -3.86 -7.32 -16.92
CA PHE A 337 -5.28 -7.60 -17.25
C PHE A 337 -5.93 -8.52 -16.21
N VAL A 338 -5.24 -9.57 -15.79
CA VAL A 338 -5.77 -10.53 -14.81
C VAL A 338 -5.60 -10.10 -13.36
N SER A 339 -4.83 -9.03 -13.08
CA SER A 339 -4.49 -8.60 -11.74
C SER A 339 -5.70 -8.25 -10.88
N ARG A 340 -5.50 -8.25 -9.57
CA ARG A 340 -6.54 -8.01 -8.56
C ARG A 340 -7.31 -6.70 -8.78
N ASP A 341 -6.60 -5.63 -9.12
CA ASP A 341 -7.20 -4.29 -9.30
C ASP A 341 -7.79 -4.10 -10.71
N ALA A 342 -7.51 -5.00 -11.64
CA ALA A 342 -8.06 -5.07 -12.98
C ALA A 342 -9.23 -6.05 -13.05
N MET A 343 -9.14 -7.09 -13.87
CA MET A 343 -10.23 -8.07 -14.03
C MET A 343 -10.35 -9.07 -12.87
N ASN A 344 -9.36 -9.11 -11.97
CA ASN A 344 -9.34 -9.97 -10.80
C ASN A 344 -9.60 -11.45 -11.11
N ILE A 345 -8.80 -12.00 -12.00
CA ILE A 345 -8.89 -13.39 -12.43
C ILE A 345 -7.88 -14.24 -11.67
N ASP A 346 -8.36 -15.11 -10.79
CA ASP A 346 -7.53 -16.04 -10.04
C ASP A 346 -7.10 -17.22 -10.92
N GLY A 347 -5.93 -17.78 -10.60
CA GLY A 347 -5.42 -18.99 -11.29
C GLY A 347 -4.59 -18.72 -12.53
N LEU A 348 -4.34 -17.47 -12.90
CA LEU A 348 -3.49 -17.07 -14.03
C LEU A 348 -2.25 -16.31 -13.53
N SER A 349 -1.29 -17.05 -12.94
CA SER A 349 0.03 -16.49 -12.63
C SER A 349 0.79 -16.13 -13.93
N GLU A 350 1.83 -15.29 -13.82
CA GLU A 350 2.69 -14.96 -14.96
C GLU A 350 3.24 -16.22 -15.65
N ALA A 351 3.71 -17.20 -14.88
CA ALA A 351 4.18 -18.47 -15.42
C ALA A 351 3.08 -19.27 -16.17
N THR A 352 1.84 -19.23 -15.66
CA THR A 352 0.70 -19.87 -16.34
C THR A 352 0.35 -19.15 -17.64
N LEU A 353 0.34 -17.81 -17.62
CA LEU A 353 0.11 -17.00 -18.81
C LEU A 353 1.17 -17.26 -19.88
N GLU A 354 2.44 -17.37 -19.51
CA GLU A 354 3.53 -17.75 -20.43
C GLU A 354 3.27 -19.11 -21.10
N LYS A 355 2.86 -20.11 -20.32
CA LYS A 355 2.50 -21.44 -20.84
C LYS A 355 1.32 -21.37 -21.82
N PHE A 356 0.32 -20.57 -21.52
CA PHE A 356 -0.86 -20.43 -22.38
C PHE A 356 -0.55 -19.67 -23.66
N ILE A 357 0.28 -18.64 -23.60
CA ILE A 357 0.77 -17.91 -24.78
C ILE A 357 1.59 -18.83 -25.67
N ALA A 358 2.54 -19.57 -25.08
CA ALA A 358 3.40 -20.49 -25.83
C ALA A 358 2.63 -21.60 -26.55
N ARG A 359 1.49 -22.03 -25.99
CA ARG A 359 0.60 -23.03 -26.60
C ARG A 359 -0.43 -22.43 -27.57
N GLY A 360 -0.44 -21.11 -27.72
CA GLY A 360 -1.38 -20.42 -28.59
C GLY A 360 -2.82 -20.37 -28.09
N PHE A 361 -3.05 -20.65 -26.78
CA PHE A 361 -4.39 -20.58 -26.18
C PHE A 361 -4.89 -19.14 -26.03
N ILE A 362 -4.00 -18.20 -25.78
CA ILE A 362 -4.30 -16.78 -25.65
C ILE A 362 -3.37 -15.95 -26.56
N LYS A 363 -3.97 -15.09 -27.38
CA LYS A 363 -3.29 -14.11 -28.24
C LYS A 363 -3.72 -12.68 -27.93
N ASN A 364 -4.93 -12.53 -27.41
CA ASN A 364 -5.53 -11.26 -26.99
C ASN A 364 -6.33 -11.45 -25.69
N PHE A 365 -6.80 -10.36 -25.12
CA PHE A 365 -7.52 -10.40 -23.84
C PHE A 365 -8.84 -11.19 -23.92
N GLY A 366 -9.52 -11.15 -25.06
CA GLY A 366 -10.76 -11.90 -25.29
C GLY A 366 -10.57 -13.41 -25.19
N ASP A 367 -9.43 -13.93 -25.66
CA ASP A 367 -9.11 -15.36 -25.63
C ASP A 367 -9.07 -15.93 -24.22
N ILE A 368 -8.77 -15.10 -23.21
CA ILE A 368 -8.78 -15.52 -21.79
C ILE A 368 -10.17 -16.02 -21.40
N PHE A 369 -11.23 -15.35 -21.85
CA PHE A 369 -12.61 -15.73 -21.53
C PHE A 369 -13.11 -16.94 -22.33
N GLU A 370 -12.37 -17.34 -23.35
CA GLU A 370 -12.66 -18.50 -24.21
C GLU A 370 -11.78 -19.72 -23.91
N ILE A 371 -11.01 -19.67 -22.83
CA ILE A 371 -10.03 -20.71 -22.44
C ILE A 371 -10.67 -22.08 -22.29
N GLY A 372 -11.98 -22.14 -22.06
CA GLY A 372 -12.76 -23.39 -21.99
C GLY A 372 -12.66 -24.27 -23.22
N LYS A 373 -12.31 -23.69 -24.38
CA LYS A 373 -12.07 -24.43 -25.63
C LYS A 373 -10.88 -25.40 -25.52
N HIS A 374 -9.98 -25.14 -24.57
CA HIS A 374 -8.73 -25.88 -24.36
C HIS A 374 -8.74 -26.74 -23.09
N LYS A 375 -9.94 -27.04 -22.55
CA LYS A 375 -10.08 -27.76 -21.26
C LYS A 375 -9.21 -29.01 -21.21
N ASP A 376 -9.31 -29.88 -22.19
CA ASP A 376 -8.65 -31.20 -22.19
C ASP A 376 -7.11 -31.07 -22.18
N GLU A 377 -6.57 -30.02 -22.78
CA GLU A 377 -5.15 -29.76 -22.80
C GLU A 377 -4.70 -29.13 -21.44
N ILE A 378 -5.49 -28.20 -20.92
CA ILE A 378 -5.17 -27.46 -19.68
C ILE A 378 -5.15 -28.39 -18.47
N ILE A 379 -6.12 -29.29 -18.32
CA ILE A 379 -6.19 -30.23 -17.17
C ILE A 379 -5.03 -31.23 -17.14
N ARG A 380 -4.37 -31.43 -18.28
CA ARG A 380 -3.19 -32.32 -18.43
C ARG A 380 -1.86 -31.59 -18.25
N MET A 381 -1.88 -30.27 -18.13
CA MET A 381 -0.66 -29.48 -17.93
C MET A 381 -0.11 -29.67 -16.53
N GLU A 382 1.21 -29.69 -16.41
CA GLU A 382 1.90 -29.69 -15.13
C GLU A 382 1.48 -28.47 -14.28
N GLY A 383 1.05 -28.71 -13.05
CA GLY A 383 0.52 -27.69 -12.13
C GLY A 383 -0.95 -27.36 -12.32
N PHE A 384 -1.63 -27.99 -13.28
CA PHE A 384 -3.08 -27.94 -13.47
C PHE A 384 -3.73 -29.30 -13.24
N GLY A 385 -4.95 -29.27 -12.78
CA GLY A 385 -5.84 -30.40 -12.67
C GLY A 385 -7.27 -29.94 -12.85
N GLU A 386 -8.21 -30.83 -12.76
CA GLU A 386 -9.63 -30.52 -12.98
C GLU A 386 -10.14 -29.44 -12.02
N LYS A 387 -9.76 -29.52 -10.74
CA LYS A 387 -10.14 -28.52 -9.72
C LYS A 387 -9.56 -27.14 -9.99
N SER A 388 -8.29 -27.05 -10.42
CA SER A 388 -7.67 -25.78 -10.79
C SER A 388 -8.33 -25.15 -11.99
N TYR A 389 -8.70 -25.98 -12.97
CA TYR A 389 -9.45 -25.55 -14.15
C TYR A 389 -10.85 -25.02 -13.77
N GLU A 390 -11.59 -25.74 -12.95
CA GLU A 390 -12.93 -25.33 -12.48
C GLU A 390 -12.87 -23.99 -11.73
N ASN A 391 -11.88 -23.81 -10.84
CA ASN A 391 -11.64 -22.56 -10.12
C ASN A 391 -11.35 -21.41 -11.08
N LEU A 392 -10.55 -21.63 -12.11
CA LEU A 392 -10.26 -20.64 -13.13
C LEU A 392 -11.54 -20.25 -13.90
N ILE A 393 -12.33 -21.21 -14.35
CA ILE A 393 -13.60 -20.94 -15.06
C ILE A 393 -14.58 -20.15 -14.16
N GLU A 394 -14.68 -20.49 -12.88
CA GLU A 394 -15.52 -19.75 -11.95
C GLU A 394 -15.04 -18.31 -11.76
N SER A 395 -13.73 -18.12 -11.69
CA SER A 395 -13.13 -16.77 -11.62
C SER A 395 -13.42 -15.95 -12.89
N LEU A 396 -13.36 -16.57 -14.07
CA LEU A 396 -13.71 -15.93 -15.35
C LEU A 396 -15.19 -15.51 -15.39
N LYS A 397 -16.09 -16.33 -14.87
CA LYS A 397 -17.53 -15.98 -14.77
C LYS A 397 -17.74 -14.75 -13.89
N ARG A 398 -17.04 -14.66 -12.77
CA ARG A 398 -17.07 -13.48 -11.89
C ARG A 398 -16.52 -12.24 -12.58
N ALA A 399 -15.40 -12.38 -13.29
CA ALA A 399 -14.74 -11.28 -13.99
C ALA A 399 -15.63 -10.64 -15.08
N LYS A 400 -16.49 -11.41 -15.75
CA LYS A 400 -17.46 -10.90 -16.73
C LYS A 400 -18.48 -9.91 -16.17
N LYS A 401 -18.64 -9.85 -14.84
CA LYS A 401 -19.56 -8.96 -14.13
C LYS A 401 -18.84 -7.77 -13.45
N THR A 402 -17.62 -7.50 -13.84
CA THR A 402 -16.82 -6.42 -13.23
C THR A 402 -17.31 -5.03 -13.64
N GLU A 403 -16.82 -4.01 -12.96
CA GLU A 403 -17.17 -2.62 -13.23
C GLU A 403 -16.32 -2.04 -14.36
N LEU A 404 -16.91 -1.13 -15.14
CA LEU A 404 -16.26 -0.52 -16.31
C LEU A 404 -14.91 0.15 -16.02
N PRO A 405 -14.72 0.89 -14.89
CA PRO A 405 -13.40 1.45 -14.56
C PRO A 405 -12.28 0.41 -14.46
N ARG A 406 -12.60 -0.78 -13.97
CA ARG A 406 -11.65 -1.88 -13.86
C ARG A 406 -11.28 -2.45 -15.22
N VAL A 407 -12.25 -2.52 -16.13
CA VAL A 407 -12.00 -2.93 -17.51
C VAL A 407 -11.07 -1.95 -18.22
N LEU A 408 -11.34 -0.65 -18.11
CA LEU A 408 -10.48 0.38 -18.70
C LEU A 408 -9.04 0.32 -18.13
N TYR A 409 -8.92 0.11 -16.84
CA TYR A 409 -7.60 -0.06 -16.21
C TYR A 409 -6.90 -1.35 -16.72
N ALA A 410 -7.66 -2.44 -16.85
CA ALA A 410 -7.15 -3.73 -17.31
C ALA A 410 -6.59 -3.69 -18.75
N LEU A 411 -7.12 -2.80 -19.60
CA LEU A 411 -6.62 -2.62 -20.98
C LEU A 411 -5.17 -2.11 -21.01
N GLY A 412 -4.68 -1.56 -19.92
CA GLY A 412 -3.29 -1.13 -19.80
C GLY A 412 -2.95 0.11 -20.61
N ILE A 413 -3.92 1.00 -20.83
CA ILE A 413 -3.72 2.27 -21.53
C ILE A 413 -2.62 3.06 -20.82
N PRO A 414 -1.57 3.55 -21.52
CA PRO A 414 -0.50 4.30 -20.89
C PRO A 414 -1.02 5.49 -20.08
N ASN A 415 -0.44 5.73 -18.91
CA ASN A 415 -0.81 6.80 -17.98
C ASN A 415 -2.23 6.72 -17.39
N ILE A 416 -2.99 5.67 -17.66
CA ILE A 416 -4.32 5.45 -17.09
C ILE A 416 -4.23 4.44 -15.94
N GLY A 417 -4.27 4.97 -14.72
CA GLY A 417 -4.45 4.18 -13.51
C GLY A 417 -5.93 3.95 -13.20
N LEU A 418 -6.22 3.12 -12.18
CA LEU A 418 -7.60 2.86 -11.76
C LEU A 418 -8.34 4.13 -11.32
N ALA A 419 -7.65 5.07 -10.68
CA ALA A 419 -8.22 6.36 -10.27
C ALA A 419 -8.66 7.19 -11.48
N ASN A 420 -7.81 7.30 -12.51
CA ASN A 420 -8.14 8.01 -13.73
C ASN A 420 -9.29 7.33 -14.49
N ALA A 421 -9.29 6.01 -14.54
CA ALA A 421 -10.39 5.23 -15.15
C ALA A 421 -11.73 5.50 -14.45
N LYS A 422 -11.74 5.56 -13.11
CA LYS A 422 -12.94 5.91 -12.34
C LYS A 422 -13.45 7.32 -12.64
N MET A 423 -12.55 8.30 -12.73
CA MET A 423 -12.90 9.68 -13.05
C MET A 423 -13.52 9.79 -14.45
N ILE A 424 -12.88 9.19 -15.45
CA ILE A 424 -13.38 9.19 -16.85
C ILE A 424 -14.75 8.53 -16.94
N CYS A 425 -14.92 7.36 -16.33
CA CYS A 425 -16.22 6.67 -16.34
C CYS A 425 -17.32 7.49 -15.67
N LYS A 426 -17.03 8.11 -14.54
CA LYS A 426 -17.99 8.92 -13.80
C LYS A 426 -18.46 10.13 -14.62
N GLU A 427 -17.53 10.88 -15.18
CA GLU A 427 -17.83 12.09 -15.96
C GLU A 427 -18.57 11.78 -17.26
N LEU A 428 -18.33 10.63 -17.86
CA LEU A 428 -18.99 10.18 -19.08
C LEU A 428 -20.15 9.20 -18.80
N ASN A 429 -20.69 9.23 -17.57
CA ASN A 429 -21.87 8.48 -17.15
C ASN A 429 -21.82 6.97 -17.41
N TYR A 430 -20.61 6.37 -17.33
CA TYR A 430 -20.40 4.93 -17.60
C TYR A 430 -20.88 4.50 -18.99
N ASP A 431 -20.97 5.42 -19.94
CA ASP A 431 -21.38 5.14 -21.33
C ASP A 431 -20.13 4.80 -22.17
N MET A 432 -19.99 3.55 -22.54
CA MET A 432 -18.83 3.06 -23.29
C MET A 432 -18.66 3.71 -24.65
N GLU A 433 -19.75 4.07 -25.34
CA GLU A 433 -19.69 4.76 -26.63
C GLU A 433 -19.13 6.18 -26.46
N LYS A 434 -19.60 6.92 -25.45
CA LYS A 434 -19.05 8.24 -25.11
C LYS A 434 -17.59 8.17 -24.73
N ILE A 435 -17.21 7.16 -23.93
CA ILE A 435 -15.83 6.94 -23.48
C ILE A 435 -14.92 6.67 -24.66
N ARG A 436 -15.33 5.76 -25.56
CA ARG A 436 -14.55 5.34 -26.72
C ARG A 436 -14.32 6.48 -27.73
N TYR A 437 -15.29 7.34 -27.93
CA TYR A 437 -15.24 8.42 -28.91
C TYR A 437 -15.01 9.81 -28.29
N ALA A 438 -14.63 9.90 -27.02
CA ALA A 438 -14.29 11.15 -26.36
C ALA A 438 -13.08 11.81 -27.02
N SER A 439 -13.14 13.15 -27.19
CA SER A 439 -12.02 13.93 -27.70
C SER A 439 -10.97 14.21 -26.62
N GLU A 440 -9.77 14.62 -27.03
CA GLU A 440 -8.73 15.04 -26.09
C GLU A 440 -9.21 16.23 -25.23
N GLU A 441 -9.95 17.17 -25.84
CA GLU A 441 -10.49 18.34 -25.15
C GLU A 441 -11.54 17.96 -24.11
N GLU A 442 -12.45 17.04 -24.44
CA GLU A 442 -13.46 16.54 -23.50
C GLU A 442 -12.82 15.84 -22.31
N LEU A 443 -11.81 15.02 -22.54
CA LEU A 443 -11.10 14.31 -21.48
C LEU A 443 -10.25 15.25 -20.62
N ALA A 444 -9.53 16.19 -21.25
CA ALA A 444 -8.72 17.17 -20.54
C ALA A 444 -9.52 18.16 -19.70
N ALA A 445 -10.81 18.32 -19.99
CA ALA A 445 -11.74 19.12 -19.18
C ALA A 445 -12.16 18.42 -17.87
N ILE A 446 -11.90 17.12 -17.74
CA ILE A 446 -12.18 16.36 -16.52
C ILE A 446 -11.13 16.72 -15.46
N ASP A 447 -11.58 17.09 -14.26
CA ASP A 447 -10.68 17.41 -13.15
C ASP A 447 -9.78 16.20 -12.81
N GLY A 448 -8.48 16.44 -12.78
CA GLY A 448 -7.48 15.39 -12.56
C GLY A 448 -6.99 14.67 -13.83
N ILE A 449 -7.54 14.97 -15.00
CA ILE A 449 -7.09 14.43 -16.30
C ILE A 449 -6.35 15.51 -17.06
N GLY A 450 -5.02 15.43 -17.10
CA GLY A 450 -4.19 16.36 -17.85
C GLY A 450 -4.09 16.00 -19.35
N PRO A 451 -3.51 16.91 -20.18
CA PRO A 451 -3.38 16.71 -21.63
C PRO A 451 -2.64 15.43 -22.03
N VAL A 452 -1.63 15.03 -21.27
CA VAL A 452 -0.83 13.82 -21.52
C VAL A 452 -1.70 12.57 -21.34
N ILE A 453 -2.52 12.53 -20.30
CA ILE A 453 -3.43 11.43 -20.01
C ILE A 453 -4.53 11.36 -21.09
N ALA A 454 -5.14 12.50 -21.42
CA ALA A 454 -6.15 12.61 -22.44
C ALA A 454 -5.65 12.09 -23.81
N LYS A 455 -4.46 12.52 -24.22
CA LYS A 455 -3.82 12.08 -25.46
C LYS A 455 -3.53 10.58 -25.46
N SER A 456 -3.01 10.02 -24.38
CA SER A 456 -2.76 8.58 -24.24
C SER A 456 -4.05 7.78 -24.39
N PHE A 457 -5.13 8.27 -23.82
CA PHE A 457 -6.44 7.63 -23.87
C PHE A 457 -7.02 7.62 -25.29
N VAL A 458 -7.04 8.76 -25.95
CA VAL A 458 -7.56 8.89 -27.33
C VAL A 458 -6.74 8.08 -28.33
N ASN A 459 -5.43 8.05 -28.17
CA ASN A 459 -4.55 7.26 -29.07
C ASN A 459 -4.75 5.74 -28.93
N TYR A 460 -5.32 5.27 -27.82
CA TYR A 460 -5.60 3.85 -27.62
C TYR A 460 -6.84 3.38 -28.39
N PHE A 461 -7.89 4.18 -28.47
CA PHE A 461 -9.15 3.87 -29.15
C PHE A 461 -9.19 4.43 -30.58
#